data_659f0f10cf58276dd04968ec78eca933
#
_entry.id   659f0f10cf58276dd04968ec78eca933
#
_cell.length_a   1.000
_cell.length_b   1.000
_cell.length_c   1.000
_cell.angle_alpha   90.00
_cell.angle_beta   90.00
_cell.angle_gamma   90.00
#
_symmetry.space_group_name_H-M   'P 1'
#
loop_
_entity.id
_entity.type
_entity.pdbx_description
1 polymer ?
#
loop_
_entity_poly.entity_id
_entity_poly.type
_entity_poly.pdbx_seq_one_letter_code
_entity_poly.pdbx_strand_id
1 'polypeptide(L)'
;MTITLYDLSGADRSLRFGPHCWKSKLALLHKQLSFKTEPVWFTEKDKFAMSEQPLLPVITDGDKIVSDSWAIAKYLEAAYPDAPRLFASDEARDKAEIFHQWASTSLSKHIPGILILDLYNAIADQDKEYFRRTREERIGTTLEAFAATPEKHIQGLQAELASVRGILATQNYLGGDKPDYSDICLLGTFLWIATSGTTEFLEKDDVVYAWYQRVLSDYSEVIPKSIVA
;
A
#
# COMPACT_ATOMS: atom_id res chain seq x y z
N MET A 1 -4.16 0.70 25.37
CA MET A 1 -4.66 1.81 24.50
C MET A 1 -4.82 1.23 23.11
N THR A 2 -5.72 1.76 22.28
CA THR A 2 -5.95 1.22 20.93
C THR A 2 -5.30 2.17 19.93
N ILE A 3 -4.44 1.64 19.05
CA ILE A 3 -3.81 2.41 17.98
C ILE A 3 -4.89 2.90 17.01
N THR A 4 -4.80 4.14 16.54
CA THR A 4 -5.65 4.66 15.46
C THR A 4 -4.80 4.90 14.22
N LEU A 5 -5.18 4.29 13.10
CA LEU A 5 -4.59 4.53 11.78
C LEU A 5 -5.50 5.47 10.98
N TYR A 6 -5.00 6.63 10.62
CA TYR A 6 -5.65 7.54 9.66
C TYR A 6 -5.37 7.01 8.25
N ASP A 7 -6.46 6.68 7.54
CA ASP A 7 -6.42 5.83 6.35
C ASP A 7 -7.17 6.48 5.19
N LEU A 8 -6.52 6.63 4.05
CA LEU A 8 -7.09 7.28 2.87
C LEU A 8 -8.29 6.50 2.33
N SER A 9 -9.42 7.19 2.12
CA SER A 9 -10.68 6.58 1.70
C SER A 9 -11.28 7.21 0.45
N GLY A 10 -12.13 6.44 -0.24
CA GLY A 10 -13.02 6.91 -1.30
C GLY A 10 -14.24 7.68 -0.78
N ALA A 11 -15.15 8.02 -1.69
CA ALA A 11 -16.46 8.59 -1.35
C ALA A 11 -17.23 7.67 -0.40
N ASP A 12 -17.25 6.38 -0.72
CA ASP A 12 -17.58 5.35 0.25
C ASP A 12 -16.42 5.22 1.24
N ARG A 13 -16.70 5.53 2.50
CA ARG A 13 -15.70 5.46 3.59
C ARG A 13 -15.21 4.04 3.87
N SER A 14 -15.88 3.01 3.39
CA SER A 14 -15.39 1.62 3.48
C SER A 14 -14.28 1.31 2.46
N LEU A 15 -14.26 2.00 1.32
CA LEU A 15 -13.22 1.88 0.31
C LEU A 15 -11.90 2.49 0.82
N ARG A 16 -10.89 1.67 0.98
CA ARG A 16 -9.53 2.05 1.38
C ARG A 16 -8.57 1.68 0.25
N PHE A 17 -7.80 2.66 -0.24
CA PHE A 17 -6.95 2.44 -1.41
C PHE A 17 -5.51 2.97 -1.27
N GLY A 18 -5.20 3.72 -0.21
CA GLY A 18 -3.85 4.29 -0.04
C GLY A 18 -2.77 3.21 0.08
N PRO A 19 -1.79 3.11 -0.86
CA PRO A 19 -0.79 2.03 -0.82
C PRO A 19 0.07 2.07 0.46
N HIS A 20 0.45 3.26 0.90
CA HIS A 20 1.21 3.42 2.14
C HIS A 20 0.36 3.18 3.39
N CYS A 21 -0.95 3.50 3.33
CA CYS A 21 -1.90 3.15 4.39
C CYS A 21 -2.06 1.63 4.50
N TRP A 22 -2.13 0.92 3.36
CA TRP A 22 -2.14 -0.54 3.33
C TRP A 22 -0.88 -1.13 3.97
N LYS A 23 0.32 -0.61 3.66
CA LYS A 23 1.55 -1.07 4.31
C LYS A 23 1.48 -0.95 5.83
N SER A 24 0.98 0.17 6.36
CA SER A 24 0.84 0.37 7.81
C SER A 24 -0.23 -0.53 8.42
N LYS A 25 -1.37 -0.71 7.74
CA LYS A 25 -2.44 -1.61 8.18
C LYS A 25 -1.97 -3.06 8.27
N LEU A 26 -1.27 -3.53 7.23
CA LEU A 26 -0.70 -4.87 7.19
C LEU A 26 0.40 -5.07 8.25
N ALA A 27 1.21 -4.04 8.52
CA ALA A 27 2.22 -4.10 9.57
C ALA A 27 1.58 -4.23 10.97
N LEU A 28 0.50 -3.50 11.24
CA LEU A 28 -0.27 -3.61 12.48
C LEU A 28 -0.86 -5.02 12.65
N LEU A 29 -1.44 -5.56 11.58
CA LEU A 29 -1.99 -6.91 11.57
C LEU A 29 -0.89 -7.97 11.76
N HIS A 30 0.24 -7.86 11.05
CA HIS A 30 1.38 -8.76 11.18
C HIS A 30 1.87 -8.84 12.63
N LYS A 31 1.94 -7.69 13.29
CA LYS A 31 2.31 -7.61 14.71
C LYS A 31 1.16 -8.00 15.66
N GLN A 32 0.01 -8.42 15.16
CA GLN A 32 -1.17 -8.81 15.95
C GLN A 32 -1.62 -7.72 16.94
N LEU A 33 -1.45 -6.46 16.56
CA LEU A 33 -1.82 -5.31 17.38
C LEU A 33 -3.27 -4.91 17.12
N SER A 34 -4.01 -4.63 18.20
CA SER A 34 -5.37 -4.08 18.08
C SER A 34 -5.33 -2.64 17.61
N PHE A 35 -6.06 -2.31 16.56
CA PHE A 35 -6.16 -0.97 16.02
C PHE A 35 -7.55 -0.67 15.46
N LYS A 36 -7.84 0.61 15.28
CA LYS A 36 -8.99 1.11 14.51
C LYS A 36 -8.51 1.99 13.36
N THR A 37 -9.33 2.12 12.32
CA THR A 37 -9.02 3.00 11.20
C THR A 37 -9.95 4.21 11.21
N GLU A 38 -9.39 5.40 10.99
CA GLU A 38 -10.13 6.63 10.74
C GLU A 38 -10.07 6.95 9.24
N PRO A 39 -11.21 6.89 8.52
CA PRO A 39 -11.25 7.20 7.10
C PRO A 39 -11.07 8.69 6.84
N VAL A 40 -10.18 9.03 5.92
CA VAL A 40 -9.84 10.41 5.59
C VAL A 40 -9.91 10.61 4.07
N TRP A 41 -10.56 11.66 3.62
CA TRP A 41 -10.52 12.14 2.24
C TRP A 41 -9.28 12.98 1.98
N PHE A 42 -8.92 13.19 0.72
CA PHE A 42 -7.70 13.95 0.35
C PHE A 42 -7.69 15.39 0.90
N THR A 43 -8.85 16.02 1.02
CA THR A 43 -9.00 17.41 1.48
C THR A 43 -9.22 17.54 2.98
N GLU A 44 -9.50 16.46 3.73
CA GLU A 44 -9.71 16.48 5.18
C GLU A 44 -8.39 16.50 5.98
N LYS A 45 -7.51 17.46 5.68
CA LYS A 45 -6.18 17.56 6.32
C LYS A 45 -6.24 17.89 7.80
N ASP A 46 -7.29 18.54 8.25
CA ASP A 46 -7.56 18.89 9.64
C ASP A 46 -7.68 17.67 10.54
N LYS A 47 -8.20 16.53 10.04
CA LYS A 47 -8.34 15.29 10.81
C LYS A 47 -7.01 14.73 11.35
N PHE A 48 -5.91 15.00 10.69
CA PHE A 48 -4.57 14.54 11.10
C PHE A 48 -3.54 15.66 11.19
N ALA A 49 -4.02 16.92 11.39
CA ALA A 49 -3.14 18.09 11.50
C ALA A 49 -2.12 18.01 12.64
N MET A 50 -2.44 17.22 13.71
CA MET A 50 -1.52 16.95 14.81
C MET A 50 -0.22 16.24 14.40
N SER A 51 -0.18 15.64 13.21
CA SER A 51 1.03 14.99 12.69
C SER A 51 2.02 15.94 12.04
N GLU A 52 1.61 17.20 11.80
CA GLU A 52 2.38 18.21 11.06
C GLU A 52 2.81 17.74 9.66
N GLN A 53 2.09 16.75 9.10
CA GLN A 53 2.35 16.13 7.80
C GLN A 53 1.15 16.31 6.87
N PRO A 54 1.37 16.61 5.57
CA PRO A 54 0.27 16.74 4.61
C PRO A 54 -0.21 15.41 4.03
N LEU A 55 0.46 14.29 4.35
CA LEU A 55 0.25 12.98 3.72
C LEU A 55 -0.10 11.89 4.75
N LEU A 56 -0.80 10.86 4.28
CA LEU A 56 -1.11 9.64 5.01
C LEU A 56 -0.16 8.51 4.57
N PRO A 57 0.07 7.52 5.43
CA PRO A 57 -0.58 7.23 6.71
C PRO A 57 -0.03 8.03 7.89
N VAL A 58 -0.88 8.17 8.91
CA VAL A 58 -0.52 8.62 10.25
C VAL A 58 -1.10 7.62 11.24
N ILE A 59 -0.38 7.29 12.30
CA ILE A 59 -0.93 6.58 13.46
C ILE A 59 -0.84 7.44 14.72
N THR A 60 -1.79 7.23 15.63
CA THR A 60 -1.69 7.66 17.01
C THR A 60 -1.67 6.44 17.91
N ASP A 61 -0.75 6.42 18.87
CA ASP A 61 -0.59 5.35 19.86
C ASP A 61 -0.36 5.99 21.24
N GLY A 62 -1.41 6.14 22.01
CA GLY A 62 -1.42 7.02 23.17
C GLY A 62 -1.04 8.45 22.78
N ASP A 63 0.02 8.98 23.39
CA ASP A 63 0.54 10.33 23.10
C ASP A 63 1.53 10.36 21.93
N LYS A 64 1.84 9.22 21.32
CA LYS A 64 2.74 9.13 20.17
C LYS A 64 1.99 9.34 18.89
N ILE A 65 2.55 10.18 18.02
CA ILE A 65 2.08 10.43 16.66
C ILE A 65 3.21 10.06 15.72
N VAL A 66 2.96 9.13 14.81
CA VAL A 66 3.97 8.68 13.84
C VAL A 66 3.37 8.74 12.44
N SER A 67 4.05 9.38 11.53
CA SER A 67 3.70 9.49 10.10
C SER A 67 4.75 8.84 9.23
N ASP A 68 4.36 8.49 7.99
CA ASP A 68 5.12 7.71 7.03
C ASP A 68 5.15 6.20 7.32
N SER A 69 4.85 5.39 6.29
CA SER A 69 4.69 3.94 6.46
C SER A 69 5.98 3.21 6.88
N TRP A 70 7.15 3.71 6.46
CA TRP A 70 8.44 3.14 6.89
C TRP A 70 8.77 3.53 8.33
N ALA A 71 8.54 4.80 8.69
CA ALA A 71 8.72 5.27 10.08
C ALA A 71 7.74 4.55 11.03
N ILE A 72 6.50 4.32 10.60
CA ILE A 72 5.50 3.54 11.35
C ILE A 72 6.00 2.11 11.56
N ALA A 73 6.51 1.43 10.54
CA ALA A 73 7.03 0.06 10.68
C ALA A 73 8.19 -0.01 11.69
N LYS A 74 9.14 0.91 11.61
CA LYS A 74 10.26 1.01 12.59
C LYS A 74 9.77 1.31 14.00
N TYR A 75 8.80 2.20 14.15
CA TYR A 75 8.19 2.51 15.43
C TYR A 75 7.53 1.27 16.04
N LEU A 76 6.69 0.57 15.27
CA LEU A 76 6.00 -0.63 15.74
C LEU A 76 6.97 -1.73 16.17
N GLU A 77 8.08 -1.90 15.43
CA GLU A 77 9.12 -2.88 15.78
C GLU A 77 9.79 -2.53 17.11
N ALA A 78 10.08 -1.26 17.34
CA ALA A 78 10.74 -0.80 18.57
C ALA A 78 9.78 -0.73 19.78
N ALA A 79 8.53 -0.30 19.57
CA ALA A 79 7.55 -0.11 20.63
C ALA A 79 6.91 -1.43 21.09
N TYR A 80 6.88 -2.44 20.24
CA TYR A 80 6.25 -3.74 20.51
C TYR A 80 7.22 -4.91 20.25
N PRO A 81 8.31 -5.03 21.00
CA PRO A 81 9.37 -6.01 20.75
C PRO A 81 8.92 -7.47 20.99
N ASP A 82 7.91 -7.68 21.83
CA ASP A 82 7.35 -9.00 22.15
C ASP A 82 6.33 -9.50 21.09
N ALA A 83 5.86 -8.61 20.20
CA ALA A 83 4.97 -8.94 19.10
C ALA A 83 5.73 -9.59 17.91
N PRO A 84 5.04 -10.29 16.99
CA PRO A 84 5.68 -10.83 15.78
C PRO A 84 6.53 -9.78 15.06
N ARG A 85 7.74 -10.17 14.63
CA ARG A 85 8.73 -9.25 14.08
C ARG A 85 8.43 -8.92 12.61
N LEU A 86 8.49 -7.63 12.27
CA LEU A 86 8.46 -7.15 10.87
C LEU A 86 9.79 -7.40 10.14
N PHE A 87 10.90 -7.44 10.91
CA PHE A 87 12.26 -7.64 10.41
C PHE A 87 12.93 -8.73 11.22
N ALA A 88 13.35 -9.84 10.58
CA ALA A 88 13.98 -10.97 11.27
C ALA A 88 15.36 -10.61 11.86
N SER A 89 16.08 -9.67 11.22
CA SER A 89 17.41 -9.17 11.64
C SER A 89 17.62 -7.74 11.14
N ASP A 90 18.76 -7.12 11.45
CA ASP A 90 19.15 -5.83 10.88
C ASP A 90 19.35 -5.90 9.37
N GLU A 91 19.94 -6.98 8.85
CA GLU A 91 20.09 -7.20 7.41
C GLU A 91 18.72 -7.36 6.71
N ALA A 92 17.76 -8.03 7.36
CA ALA A 92 16.39 -8.14 6.86
C ALA A 92 15.70 -6.77 6.82
N ARG A 93 15.94 -5.91 7.83
CA ARG A 93 15.43 -4.53 7.85
C ARG A 93 16.03 -3.71 6.70
N ASP A 94 17.33 -3.78 6.48
CA ASP A 94 18.01 -3.03 5.43
C ASP A 94 17.54 -3.49 4.03
N LYS A 95 17.34 -4.79 3.84
CA LYS A 95 16.72 -5.36 2.65
C LYS A 95 15.28 -4.85 2.46
N ALA A 96 14.48 -4.84 3.52
CA ALA A 96 13.10 -4.37 3.48
C ALA A 96 13.03 -2.86 3.18
N GLU A 97 14.01 -2.04 3.60
CA GLU A 97 14.09 -0.64 3.23
C GLU A 97 14.30 -0.45 1.72
N ILE A 98 15.19 -1.25 1.13
CA ILE A 98 15.39 -1.25 -0.34
C ILE A 98 14.10 -1.62 -1.06
N PHE A 99 13.40 -2.66 -0.60
CA PHE A 99 12.09 -3.05 -1.15
C PHE A 99 11.04 -1.95 -0.98
N HIS A 100 11.00 -1.32 0.19
CA HIS A 100 10.10 -0.20 0.45
C HIS A 100 10.31 0.95 -0.52
N GLN A 101 11.56 1.36 -0.73
CA GLN A 101 11.93 2.42 -1.66
C GLN A 101 11.59 2.04 -3.10
N TRP A 102 11.98 0.85 -3.55
CA TRP A 102 11.67 0.34 -4.89
C TRP A 102 10.17 0.27 -5.15
N ALA A 103 9.38 -0.31 -4.23
CA ALA A 103 7.93 -0.40 -4.36
C ALA A 103 7.25 0.97 -4.36
N SER A 104 7.78 1.94 -3.62
CA SER A 104 7.24 3.30 -3.51
C SER A 104 7.63 4.22 -4.68
N THR A 105 8.64 3.86 -5.46
CA THR A 105 9.17 4.66 -6.59
C THR A 105 9.04 3.91 -7.92
N SER A 106 9.92 2.94 -8.17
CA SER A 106 10.03 2.25 -9.46
C SER A 106 8.76 1.46 -9.82
N LEU A 107 8.20 0.72 -8.86
CA LEU A 107 6.98 -0.03 -9.10
C LEU A 107 5.76 0.89 -9.16
N SER A 108 5.61 1.79 -8.19
CA SER A 108 4.44 2.67 -8.06
C SER A 108 4.28 3.67 -9.20
N LYS A 109 5.33 4.01 -9.96
CA LYS A 109 5.23 4.93 -11.11
C LYS A 109 4.31 4.45 -12.22
N HIS A 110 4.11 3.12 -12.33
CA HIS A 110 3.26 2.52 -13.36
C HIS A 110 1.78 2.46 -12.96
N ILE A 111 1.50 2.42 -11.66
CA ILE A 111 0.14 2.16 -11.16
C ILE A 111 -0.88 3.26 -11.52
N PRO A 112 -0.56 4.56 -11.42
CA PRO A 112 -1.54 5.58 -11.81
C PRO A 112 -2.06 5.44 -13.24
N GLY A 113 -1.23 5.05 -14.20
CA GLY A 113 -1.68 4.83 -15.58
C GLY A 113 -2.63 3.65 -15.77
N ILE A 114 -2.72 2.76 -14.77
CA ILE A 114 -3.63 1.62 -14.78
C ILE A 114 -4.98 2.01 -14.14
N LEU A 115 -4.99 2.82 -13.07
CA LEU A 115 -6.17 2.98 -12.21
C LEU A 115 -6.63 4.44 -11.99
N ILE A 116 -5.96 5.45 -12.54
CA ILE A 116 -6.16 6.85 -12.14
C ILE A 116 -7.60 7.35 -12.39
N LEU A 117 -8.26 6.87 -13.47
CA LEU A 117 -9.65 7.22 -13.76
C LEU A 117 -10.62 6.47 -12.84
N ASP A 118 -10.38 5.20 -12.55
CA ASP A 118 -11.20 4.44 -11.60
C ASP A 118 -11.14 5.11 -10.22
N LEU A 119 -9.94 5.49 -9.81
CA LEU A 119 -9.75 6.20 -8.54
C LEU A 119 -10.43 7.58 -8.55
N TYR A 120 -10.30 8.35 -9.63
CA TYR A 120 -10.98 9.64 -9.78
C TYR A 120 -12.51 9.51 -9.67
N ASN A 121 -13.08 8.43 -10.19
CA ASN A 121 -14.50 8.15 -10.09
C ASN A 121 -14.93 7.67 -8.69
N ALA A 122 -14.02 7.04 -7.94
CA ALA A 122 -14.29 6.49 -6.62
C ALA A 122 -14.09 7.46 -5.46
N ILE A 123 -13.39 8.58 -5.65
CA ILE A 123 -13.17 9.58 -4.58
C ILE A 123 -14.39 10.49 -4.38
N ALA A 124 -14.44 11.16 -3.22
CA ALA A 124 -15.48 12.12 -2.89
C ALA A 124 -15.49 13.32 -3.86
N ASP A 125 -16.67 13.84 -4.18
CA ASP A 125 -16.81 14.95 -5.14
C ASP A 125 -15.98 16.18 -4.75
N GLN A 126 -15.91 16.50 -3.45
CA GLN A 126 -15.10 17.60 -2.94
C GLN A 126 -13.58 17.41 -3.17
N ASP A 127 -13.12 16.18 -3.37
CA ASP A 127 -11.72 15.87 -3.62
C ASP A 127 -11.35 15.93 -5.12
N LYS A 128 -12.33 15.89 -6.03
CA LYS A 128 -12.11 15.73 -7.47
C LYS A 128 -11.26 16.85 -8.08
N GLU A 129 -11.56 18.11 -7.73
CA GLU A 129 -10.79 19.25 -8.24
C GLU A 129 -9.34 19.19 -7.73
N TYR A 130 -9.15 18.98 -6.43
CA TYR A 130 -7.83 18.84 -5.82
C TYR A 130 -7.05 17.66 -6.44
N PHE A 131 -7.71 16.51 -6.60
CA PHE A 131 -7.09 15.31 -7.18
C PHE A 131 -6.65 15.57 -8.62
N ARG A 132 -7.55 16.04 -9.48
CA ARG A 132 -7.26 16.32 -10.89
C ARG A 132 -6.07 17.27 -11.03
N ARG A 133 -6.17 18.46 -10.44
CA ARG A 133 -5.13 19.48 -10.52
C ARG A 133 -3.77 18.93 -10.08
N THR A 134 -3.69 18.31 -8.91
CA THR A 134 -2.39 17.86 -8.37
C THR A 134 -1.79 16.67 -9.12
N ARG A 135 -2.61 15.82 -9.75
CA ARG A 135 -2.12 14.69 -10.55
C ARG A 135 -1.71 15.14 -11.94
N GLU A 136 -2.50 15.96 -12.61
CA GLU A 136 -2.18 16.51 -13.92
C GLU A 136 -0.91 17.38 -13.88
N GLU A 137 -0.72 18.20 -12.85
CA GLU A 137 0.54 18.91 -12.60
C GLU A 137 1.75 17.95 -12.49
N ARG A 138 1.59 16.83 -11.79
CA ARG A 138 2.66 15.84 -11.59
C ARG A 138 3.00 15.05 -12.84
N ILE A 139 1.97 14.63 -13.61
CA ILE A 139 2.14 13.78 -14.80
C ILE A 139 2.37 14.59 -16.08
N GLY A 140 2.12 15.91 -16.06
CA GLY A 140 2.33 16.81 -17.20
C GLY A 140 1.30 16.66 -18.33
N THR A 141 0.16 16.01 -18.08
CA THR A 141 -0.92 15.81 -19.05
C THR A 141 -2.25 15.57 -18.33
N THR A 142 -3.37 15.43 -19.08
CA THR A 142 -4.69 15.13 -18.48
C THR A 142 -4.75 13.70 -17.96
N LEU A 143 -5.63 13.44 -16.99
CA LEU A 143 -5.85 12.09 -16.45
C LEU A 143 -6.27 11.12 -17.57
N GLU A 144 -7.13 11.56 -18.47
CA GLU A 144 -7.64 10.77 -19.60
C GLU A 144 -6.54 10.41 -20.61
N ALA A 145 -5.70 11.36 -20.96
CA ALA A 145 -4.57 11.11 -21.88
C ALA A 145 -3.52 10.18 -21.25
N PHE A 146 -3.28 10.31 -19.93
CA PHE A 146 -2.35 9.45 -19.21
C PHE A 146 -2.85 8.01 -19.09
N ALA A 147 -4.17 7.82 -18.89
CA ALA A 147 -4.81 6.51 -18.79
C ALA A 147 -5.16 5.88 -20.14
N ALA A 148 -4.89 6.55 -21.26
CA ALA A 148 -5.28 6.06 -22.60
C ALA A 148 -4.51 4.80 -23.05
N THR A 149 -3.40 4.46 -22.42
CA THR A 149 -2.57 3.29 -22.77
C THR A 149 -2.24 2.46 -21.51
N PRO A 150 -3.23 1.86 -20.84
CA PRO A 150 -2.99 1.10 -19.61
C PRO A 150 -2.07 -0.11 -19.85
N GLU A 151 -2.07 -0.71 -21.04
CA GLU A 151 -1.22 -1.84 -21.41
C GLU A 151 0.28 -1.50 -21.27
N LYS A 152 0.67 -0.28 -21.66
CA LYS A 152 2.05 0.20 -21.51
C LYS A 152 2.47 0.24 -20.04
N HIS A 153 1.58 0.67 -19.16
CA HIS A 153 1.81 0.74 -17.73
C HIS A 153 1.85 -0.66 -17.10
N ILE A 154 0.98 -1.57 -17.54
CA ILE A 154 1.01 -2.98 -17.12
C ILE A 154 2.32 -3.63 -17.56
N GLN A 155 2.77 -3.45 -18.80
CA GLN A 155 4.06 -3.96 -19.28
C GLN A 155 5.23 -3.42 -18.45
N GLY A 156 5.21 -2.12 -18.10
CA GLY A 156 6.21 -1.52 -17.22
C GLY A 156 6.21 -2.11 -15.82
N LEU A 157 5.02 -2.31 -15.23
CA LEU A 157 4.84 -2.98 -13.95
C LEU A 157 5.40 -4.41 -13.99
N GLN A 158 5.08 -5.17 -15.04
CA GLN A 158 5.55 -6.54 -15.25
C GLN A 158 7.08 -6.61 -15.39
N ALA A 159 7.69 -5.64 -16.07
CA ALA A 159 9.15 -5.57 -16.19
C ALA A 159 9.84 -5.33 -14.84
N GLU A 160 9.29 -4.43 -14.01
CA GLU A 160 9.80 -4.18 -12.65
C GLU A 160 9.72 -5.43 -11.75
N LEU A 161 8.75 -6.33 -11.98
CA LEU A 161 8.60 -7.57 -11.21
C LEU A 161 9.61 -8.68 -11.56
N ALA A 162 10.51 -8.47 -12.51
CA ALA A 162 11.47 -9.50 -12.92
C ALA A 162 12.37 -9.98 -11.77
N SER A 163 12.86 -9.08 -10.93
CA SER A 163 13.67 -9.42 -9.75
C SER A 163 12.85 -10.17 -8.68
N VAL A 164 11.60 -9.80 -8.51
CA VAL A 164 10.66 -10.48 -7.59
C VAL A 164 10.42 -11.92 -8.05
N ARG A 165 10.22 -12.15 -9.35
CA ARG A 165 10.10 -13.52 -9.91
C ARG A 165 11.32 -14.35 -9.61
N GLY A 166 12.53 -13.77 -9.75
CA GLY A 166 13.77 -14.48 -9.43
C GLY A 166 13.85 -14.91 -7.97
N ILE A 167 13.40 -14.08 -7.04
CA ILE A 167 13.35 -14.41 -5.62
C ILE A 167 12.31 -15.50 -5.36
N LEU A 168 11.09 -15.33 -5.85
CA LEU A 168 9.96 -16.23 -5.60
C LEU A 168 10.06 -17.58 -6.33
N ALA A 169 10.99 -17.73 -7.27
CA ALA A 169 11.30 -19.01 -7.90
C ALA A 169 11.94 -20.02 -6.92
N THR A 170 12.53 -19.54 -5.83
CA THR A 170 13.30 -20.38 -4.88
C THR A 170 12.75 -20.33 -3.45
N GLN A 171 11.81 -19.44 -3.15
CA GLN A 171 11.24 -19.29 -1.81
C GLN A 171 9.77 -18.82 -1.86
N ASN A 172 9.04 -19.05 -0.77
CA ASN A 172 7.61 -18.78 -0.71
C ASN A 172 7.28 -17.30 -0.52
N TYR A 173 8.13 -16.54 0.16
CA TYR A 173 7.94 -15.14 0.50
C TYR A 173 9.20 -14.34 0.19
N LEU A 174 9.06 -13.03 0.07
CA LEU A 174 10.22 -12.14 -0.07
C LEU A 174 11.09 -12.14 1.19
N GLY A 175 10.47 -12.38 2.35
CA GLY A 175 11.14 -12.62 3.63
C GLY A 175 11.79 -14.01 3.77
N GLY A 176 11.55 -14.94 2.84
CA GLY A 176 12.05 -16.32 2.89
C GLY A 176 10.96 -17.34 3.17
N ASP A 177 11.01 -18.03 4.31
CA ASP A 177 10.03 -19.06 4.69
C ASP A 177 8.72 -18.48 5.24
N LYS A 178 8.75 -17.22 5.70
CA LYS A 178 7.61 -16.48 6.25
C LYS A 178 7.57 -15.07 5.67
N PRO A 179 6.36 -14.45 5.62
CA PRO A 179 6.27 -13.07 5.18
C PRO A 179 6.98 -12.13 6.16
N ASP A 180 7.62 -11.11 5.62
CA ASP A 180 8.22 -9.98 6.36
C ASP A 180 7.70 -8.64 5.80
N TYR A 181 8.35 -7.55 6.19
CA TYR A 181 7.95 -6.23 5.72
C TYR A 181 8.18 -6.02 4.21
N SER A 182 9.05 -6.80 3.55
CA SER A 182 9.23 -6.76 2.09
C SER A 182 7.95 -7.25 1.39
N ASP A 183 7.34 -8.33 1.90
CA ASP A 183 6.05 -8.84 1.42
C ASP A 183 4.94 -7.82 1.65
N ILE A 184 4.92 -7.17 2.81
CA ILE A 184 3.97 -6.10 3.14
C ILE A 184 4.10 -4.92 2.17
N CYS A 185 5.33 -4.52 1.81
CA CYS A 185 5.57 -3.44 0.85
C CYS A 185 4.97 -3.73 -0.52
N LEU A 186 5.18 -4.94 -1.03
CA LEU A 186 4.67 -5.34 -2.34
C LEU A 186 3.15 -5.54 -2.31
N LEU A 187 2.63 -6.25 -1.30
CA LEU A 187 1.19 -6.46 -1.14
C LEU A 187 0.44 -5.13 -1.01
N GLY A 188 0.91 -4.22 -0.15
CA GLY A 188 0.28 -2.90 0.02
C GLY A 188 0.24 -2.08 -1.28
N THR A 189 1.24 -2.26 -2.15
CA THR A 189 1.28 -1.65 -3.47
C THR A 189 0.28 -2.30 -4.43
N PHE A 190 0.13 -3.63 -4.41
CA PHE A 190 -0.86 -4.36 -5.22
C PHE A 190 -2.29 -4.12 -4.76
N LEU A 191 -2.52 -3.96 -3.46
CA LEU A 191 -3.83 -3.60 -2.92
C LEU A 191 -4.30 -2.23 -3.39
N TRP A 192 -3.40 -1.31 -3.74
CA TRP A 192 -3.80 -0.07 -4.41
C TRP A 192 -4.55 -0.33 -5.72
N ILE A 193 -4.03 -1.23 -6.55
CA ILE A 193 -4.70 -1.60 -7.80
C ILE A 193 -6.01 -2.36 -7.50
N ALA A 194 -5.93 -3.40 -6.70
CA ALA A 194 -7.04 -4.30 -6.43
C ALA A 194 -8.24 -3.63 -5.73
N THR A 195 -8.01 -2.59 -4.92
CA THR A 195 -9.10 -1.86 -4.24
C THR A 195 -9.65 -0.67 -5.03
N SER A 196 -8.92 -0.19 -6.05
CA SER A 196 -9.31 1.02 -6.80
C SER A 196 -9.86 0.72 -8.19
N GLY A 197 -9.61 -0.45 -8.74
CA GLY A 197 -10.00 -0.81 -10.11
C GLY A 197 -10.29 -2.29 -10.28
N THR A 198 -10.66 -2.67 -11.50
CA THR A 198 -10.98 -4.05 -11.89
C THR A 198 -9.95 -4.63 -12.87
N THR A 199 -8.88 -3.90 -13.16
CA THR A 199 -7.88 -4.30 -14.15
C THR A 199 -7.02 -5.45 -13.62
N GLU A 200 -7.00 -6.58 -14.34
CA GLU A 200 -6.05 -7.66 -14.09
C GLU A 200 -4.64 -7.17 -14.45
N PHE A 201 -3.70 -7.33 -13.51
CA PHE A 201 -2.33 -6.85 -13.62
C PHE A 201 -1.27 -7.95 -13.44
N LEU A 202 -1.70 -9.17 -13.10
CA LEU A 202 -0.86 -10.37 -12.97
C LEU A 202 -1.46 -11.51 -13.78
N GLU A 203 -0.61 -12.25 -14.49
CA GLU A 203 -1.02 -13.49 -15.15
C GLU A 203 -1.18 -14.61 -14.10
N LYS A 204 -2.18 -15.46 -14.28
CA LYS A 204 -2.54 -16.50 -13.28
C LYS A 204 -1.48 -17.60 -13.12
N ASP A 205 -0.65 -17.82 -14.13
CA ASP A 205 0.49 -18.77 -14.13
C ASP A 205 1.80 -18.14 -13.65
N ASP A 206 1.81 -16.84 -13.30
CA ASP A 206 2.98 -16.15 -12.76
C ASP A 206 3.24 -16.58 -11.30
N VAL A 207 4.50 -16.83 -10.97
CA VAL A 207 4.92 -17.09 -9.59
C VAL A 207 4.58 -15.94 -8.63
N VAL A 208 4.55 -14.70 -9.13
CA VAL A 208 4.13 -13.52 -8.36
C VAL A 208 2.63 -13.59 -8.06
N TYR A 209 1.80 -14.11 -8.98
CA TYR A 209 0.37 -14.33 -8.70
C TYR A 209 0.18 -15.39 -7.61
N ALA A 210 0.91 -16.49 -7.66
CA ALA A 210 0.86 -17.53 -6.62
C ALA A 210 1.29 -16.98 -5.25
N TRP A 211 2.33 -16.13 -5.20
CA TRP A 211 2.72 -15.41 -4.00
C TRP A 211 1.62 -14.44 -3.54
N TYR A 212 1.04 -13.66 -4.47
CA TYR A 212 -0.03 -12.70 -4.15
C TYR A 212 -1.21 -13.39 -3.47
N GLN A 213 -1.70 -14.51 -4.01
CA GLN A 213 -2.79 -15.28 -3.42
C GLN A 213 -2.45 -15.79 -2.01
N ARG A 214 -1.22 -16.27 -1.81
CA ARG A 214 -0.74 -16.76 -0.51
C ARG A 214 -0.74 -15.63 0.53
N VAL A 215 -0.14 -14.50 0.21
CA VAL A 215 -0.05 -13.37 1.14
C VAL A 215 -1.42 -12.73 1.39
N LEU A 216 -2.31 -12.68 0.38
CA LEU A 216 -3.72 -12.28 0.60
C LEU A 216 -4.40 -13.16 1.64
N SER A 217 -4.19 -14.47 1.59
CA SER A 217 -4.75 -15.42 2.57
C SER A 217 -4.20 -15.17 3.98
N ASP A 218 -2.90 -14.89 4.10
CA ASP A 218 -2.23 -14.63 5.39
C ASP A 218 -2.77 -13.37 6.08
N TYR A 219 -3.26 -12.37 5.31
CA TYR A 219 -3.75 -11.09 5.81
C TYR A 219 -5.24 -10.85 5.54
N SER A 220 -6.02 -11.91 5.32
CA SER A 220 -7.43 -11.84 4.91
C SER A 220 -8.36 -11.10 5.88
N GLU A 221 -7.99 -10.95 7.16
CA GLU A 221 -8.80 -10.27 8.18
C GLU A 221 -9.08 -8.79 7.88
N VAL A 222 -8.16 -8.09 7.24
CA VAL A 222 -8.27 -6.65 6.94
C VAL A 222 -8.51 -6.34 5.46
N ILE A 223 -8.40 -7.36 4.60
CA ILE A 223 -8.57 -7.23 3.16
C ILE A 223 -10.05 -7.47 2.79
N PRO A 224 -10.66 -6.61 1.94
CA PRO A 224 -12.04 -6.83 1.51
C PRO A 224 -12.24 -8.22 0.91
N LYS A 225 -13.32 -8.91 1.30
CA LYS A 225 -13.62 -10.28 0.83
C LYS A 225 -13.71 -10.38 -0.70
N SER A 226 -14.12 -9.30 -1.38
CA SER A 226 -14.19 -9.24 -2.84
C SER A 226 -12.81 -9.34 -3.53
N ILE A 227 -11.72 -9.18 -2.77
CA ILE A 227 -10.34 -9.29 -3.29
C ILE A 227 -9.74 -10.67 -2.98
N VAL A 228 -10.17 -11.29 -1.87
CA VAL A 228 -9.66 -12.60 -1.39
C VAL A 228 -10.39 -13.76 -2.06
N ALA A 229 -11.59 -13.52 -2.61
CA ALA A 229 -12.42 -14.52 -3.28
C ALA A 229 -11.94 -14.83 -4.70
#